data_8d7e1565c7ea0fe85550b6947cb1a88e
#
_entry.id   8d7e1565c7ea0fe85550b6947cb1a88e
#
_cell.length_a   1.000
_cell.length_b   1.000
_cell.length_c   1.000
_cell.angle_alpha   90.00
_cell.angle_beta   90.00
_cell.angle_gamma   90.00
#
_symmetry.space_group_name_H-M   'P 1'
#
loop_
_entity.id
_entity.type
_entity.pdbx_description
1 polymer ?
#
loop_
_entity_poly.entity_id
_entity_poly.type
_entity_poly.pdbx_seq_one_letter_code
_entity_poly.pdbx_strand_id
1 'polypeptide(L)'
;MRRLLDHLTKPFMRRLAETASLSPQLVLPRLARRHLRDRYPELIPQAGQAARSPVAYFHGCAANYFDDGVGDAVIAVLRKHGVEPDLPPQRCSGTPIETYGHRALAKEGARVNLASMAGYDRVVTGCASCTLMLKDYPTLFAGEPEQSAAQALAKRVTHISEFVSQSPVKPAMASQQPTKCKVAYHSSCHLRAAGVTK
;
A
#
# COMPACT_ATOMS: atom_id res chain seq x y z
N MET A 1 -9.95 -7.01 -28.21
CA MET A 1 -10.78 -6.24 -27.26
C MET A 1 -9.99 -5.17 -26.48
N ARG A 2 -8.76 -5.41 -26.01
CA ARG A 2 -7.93 -4.46 -25.23
C ARG A 2 -7.57 -3.18 -25.99
N ARG A 3 -7.12 -3.30 -27.25
CA ARG A 3 -6.77 -2.13 -28.08
C ARG A 3 -7.97 -1.26 -28.43
N LEU A 4 -9.16 -1.87 -28.54
CA LEU A 4 -10.40 -1.15 -28.84
C LEU A 4 -10.87 -0.28 -27.66
N LEU A 5 -10.79 -0.82 -26.43
CA LEU A 5 -11.09 -0.06 -25.20
C LEU A 5 -10.09 1.08 -24.96
N ASP A 6 -8.79 0.85 -25.23
CA ASP A 6 -7.77 1.91 -25.14
C ASP A 6 -8.00 3.02 -26.19
N HIS A 7 -8.55 2.68 -27.37
CA HIS A 7 -8.90 3.67 -28.40
C HIS A 7 -10.18 4.46 -28.08
N LEU A 8 -11.15 3.83 -27.41
CA LEU A 8 -12.42 4.48 -27.07
C LEU A 8 -12.33 5.33 -25.78
N THR A 9 -11.52 4.89 -24.82
CA THR A 9 -11.40 5.60 -23.53
C THR A 9 -10.50 6.84 -23.61
N LYS A 10 -9.45 6.82 -24.44
CA LYS A 10 -8.54 7.97 -24.60
C LYS A 10 -9.23 9.26 -25.09
N PRO A 11 -10.01 9.25 -26.18
CA PRO A 11 -10.69 10.47 -26.64
C PRO A 11 -11.79 10.92 -25.69
N PHE A 12 -12.50 9.99 -25.03
CA PHE A 12 -13.52 10.30 -24.03
C PHE A 12 -12.90 10.97 -22.80
N MET A 13 -11.84 10.36 -22.23
CA MET A 13 -11.13 10.93 -21.09
C MET A 13 -10.47 12.27 -21.40
N ARG A 14 -9.96 12.46 -22.63
CA ARG A 14 -9.42 13.73 -23.07
C ARG A 14 -10.50 14.80 -23.14
N ARG A 15 -11.68 14.51 -23.69
CA ARG A 15 -12.83 15.44 -23.71
C ARG A 15 -13.32 15.77 -22.30
N LEU A 16 -13.36 14.77 -21.39
CA LEU A 16 -13.72 14.97 -20.00
C LEU A 16 -12.73 15.91 -19.29
N ALA A 17 -11.43 15.75 -19.55
CA ALA A 17 -10.38 16.62 -19.03
C ALA A 17 -10.47 18.04 -19.59
N GLU A 18 -10.76 18.19 -20.87
CA GLU A 18 -10.98 19.48 -21.53
C GLU A 18 -12.23 20.18 -20.96
N THR A 19 -13.33 19.44 -20.73
CA THR A 19 -14.56 19.98 -20.13
C THR A 19 -14.38 20.37 -18.66
N ALA A 20 -13.50 19.65 -17.94
CA ALA A 20 -13.18 19.95 -16.54
C ALA A 20 -12.06 20.99 -16.38
N SER A 21 -11.66 21.68 -17.45
CA SER A 21 -10.56 22.66 -17.47
C SER A 21 -9.23 22.10 -16.94
N LEU A 22 -9.03 20.78 -17.07
CA LEU A 22 -7.78 20.12 -16.69
C LEU A 22 -6.70 20.38 -17.76
N SER A 23 -5.46 20.50 -17.31
CA SER A 23 -4.33 20.67 -18.22
C SER A 23 -4.28 19.56 -19.27
N PRO A 24 -4.12 19.88 -20.58
CA PRO A 24 -3.96 18.87 -21.64
C PRO A 24 -2.69 17.98 -21.44
N GLN A 25 -1.79 18.39 -20.55
CA GLN A 25 -0.60 17.63 -20.16
C GLN A 25 -0.86 16.67 -19.00
N LEU A 26 -2.06 16.69 -18.39
CA LEU A 26 -2.40 15.79 -17.30
C LEU A 26 -2.45 14.35 -17.80
N VAL A 27 -1.50 13.54 -17.35
CA VAL A 27 -1.48 12.11 -17.58
C VAL A 27 -2.23 11.43 -16.45
N LEU A 28 -3.46 11.00 -16.72
CA LEU A 28 -4.22 10.22 -15.75
C LEU A 28 -3.61 8.81 -15.60
N PRO A 29 -3.47 8.30 -14.37
CA PRO A 29 -2.98 6.94 -14.16
C PRO A 29 -3.94 5.92 -14.78
N ARG A 30 -3.39 4.86 -15.33
CA ARG A 30 -4.20 3.75 -15.85
C ARG A 30 -4.76 2.94 -14.69
N LEU A 31 -6.02 2.60 -14.77
CA LEU A 31 -6.62 1.64 -13.84
C LEU A 31 -6.09 0.23 -14.11
N ALA A 32 -5.85 -0.51 -13.06
CA ALA A 32 -5.53 -1.93 -13.12
C ALA A 32 -6.70 -2.69 -13.78
N ARG A 33 -6.40 -3.70 -14.57
CA ARG A 33 -7.44 -4.51 -15.23
C ARG A 33 -8.23 -5.37 -14.26
N ARG A 34 -7.56 -5.87 -13.24
CA ARG A 34 -8.12 -6.60 -12.11
C ARG A 34 -7.47 -6.04 -10.85
N HIS A 35 -8.27 -5.80 -9.85
CA HIS A 35 -7.76 -5.34 -8.57
C HIS A 35 -6.83 -6.39 -7.95
N LEU A 36 -5.88 -5.97 -7.13
CA LEU A 36 -4.98 -6.91 -6.47
C LEU A 36 -5.75 -8.00 -5.70
N ARG A 37 -6.77 -7.61 -4.95
CA ARG A 37 -7.59 -8.54 -4.17
C ARG A 37 -8.32 -9.57 -5.05
N ASP A 38 -8.73 -9.20 -6.26
CA ASP A 38 -9.39 -10.12 -7.20
C ASP A 38 -8.41 -11.11 -7.84
N ARG A 39 -7.10 -10.81 -7.79
CA ARG A 39 -6.04 -11.69 -8.29
C ARG A 39 -5.54 -12.69 -7.26
N TYR A 40 -5.72 -12.39 -5.98
CA TYR A 40 -5.31 -13.20 -4.84
C TYR A 40 -6.47 -13.48 -3.88
N PRO A 41 -7.56 -14.09 -4.35
CA PRO A 41 -8.73 -14.38 -3.50
C PRO A 41 -8.38 -15.33 -2.35
N GLU A 42 -7.37 -16.18 -2.54
CA GLU A 42 -6.88 -17.12 -1.53
C GLU A 42 -6.21 -16.43 -0.33
N LEU A 43 -5.75 -15.19 -0.50
CA LEU A 43 -5.14 -14.39 0.57
C LEU A 43 -6.16 -13.55 1.36
N ILE A 44 -7.43 -13.55 0.95
CA ILE A 44 -8.48 -12.78 1.63
C ILE A 44 -9.03 -13.60 2.79
N PRO A 45 -8.89 -13.12 4.05
CA PRO A 45 -9.50 -13.78 5.20
C PRO A 45 -11.02 -13.83 5.06
N GLN A 46 -11.61 -14.96 5.43
CA GLN A 46 -13.07 -15.07 5.44
C GLN A 46 -13.64 -14.36 6.67
N ALA A 47 -14.81 -13.74 6.51
CA ALA A 47 -15.47 -13.05 7.60
C ALA A 47 -15.75 -14.02 8.78
N GLY A 48 -15.40 -13.60 9.99
CA GLY A 48 -15.57 -14.39 11.20
C GLY A 48 -14.52 -15.50 11.44
N GLN A 49 -13.54 -15.65 10.56
CA GLN A 49 -12.40 -16.54 10.78
C GLN A 49 -11.19 -15.80 11.36
N ALA A 50 -10.41 -16.52 12.18
CA ALA A 50 -9.13 -16.01 12.65
C ALA A 50 -8.17 -15.73 11.48
N ALA A 51 -7.23 -14.81 11.68
CA ALA A 51 -6.15 -14.56 10.72
C ALA A 51 -5.40 -15.90 10.44
N ARG A 52 -5.18 -16.19 9.15
CA ARG A 52 -4.44 -17.39 8.73
C ARG A 52 -2.94 -17.17 8.79
N SER A 53 -2.53 -15.92 8.76
CA SER A 53 -1.14 -15.50 8.83
C SER A 53 -0.96 -14.48 9.95
N PRO A 54 0.20 -14.47 10.65
CA PRO A 54 0.53 -13.38 11.57
C PRO A 54 0.85 -12.06 10.86
N VAL A 55 0.93 -12.08 9.52
CA VAL A 55 1.31 -10.93 8.71
C VAL A 55 0.16 -10.51 7.79
N ALA A 56 -0.27 -9.25 7.93
CA ALA A 56 -1.16 -8.61 6.96
C ALA A 56 -0.36 -7.81 5.92
N TYR A 57 -0.78 -7.84 4.67
CA TYR A 57 -0.30 -6.92 3.66
C TYR A 57 -1.29 -5.77 3.48
N PHE A 58 -0.88 -4.58 3.88
CA PHE A 58 -1.58 -3.34 3.59
C PHE A 58 -1.15 -2.83 2.21
N HIS A 59 -1.92 -3.18 1.16
CA HIS A 59 -1.59 -2.82 -0.22
C HIS A 59 -1.90 -1.37 -0.56
N GLY A 60 -2.85 -0.74 0.16
CA GLY A 60 -3.31 0.61 -0.15
C GLY A 60 -4.11 0.71 -1.46
N CYS A 61 -4.49 1.93 -1.85
CA CYS A 61 -5.29 2.15 -3.05
C CYS A 61 -4.44 2.05 -4.33
N ALA A 62 -3.20 2.54 -4.32
CA ALA A 62 -2.36 2.57 -5.53
C ALA A 62 -2.06 1.17 -6.06
N ALA A 63 -1.57 0.25 -5.23
CA ALA A 63 -1.28 -1.12 -5.64
C ALA A 63 -2.54 -1.93 -5.99
N ASN A 64 -3.71 -1.56 -5.45
CA ASN A 64 -4.95 -2.25 -5.75
C ASN A 64 -5.58 -1.80 -7.07
N TYR A 65 -5.57 -0.49 -7.35
CA TYR A 65 -6.35 0.09 -8.44
C TYR A 65 -5.54 0.62 -9.62
N PHE A 66 -4.25 0.93 -9.44
CA PHE A 66 -3.44 1.60 -10.46
C PHE A 66 -2.19 0.82 -10.85
N ASP A 67 -1.36 0.43 -9.87
CA ASP A 67 -0.08 -0.23 -10.09
C ASP A 67 -0.17 -1.69 -9.66
N ASP A 68 -0.61 -2.54 -10.59
CA ASP A 68 -0.79 -3.96 -10.34
C ASP A 68 0.54 -4.73 -10.16
N GLY A 69 1.66 -4.19 -10.64
CA GLY A 69 2.97 -4.82 -10.50
C GLY A 69 3.57 -4.69 -9.10
N VAL A 70 3.34 -3.56 -8.41
CA VAL A 70 3.88 -3.34 -7.06
C VAL A 70 3.29 -4.32 -6.06
N GLY A 71 1.96 -4.54 -6.12
CA GLY A 71 1.30 -5.49 -5.23
C GLY A 71 1.81 -6.92 -5.40
N ASP A 72 1.95 -7.37 -6.64
CA ASP A 72 2.49 -8.68 -6.98
C ASP A 72 3.93 -8.85 -6.48
N ALA A 73 4.76 -7.83 -6.68
CA ALA A 73 6.15 -7.85 -6.23
C ALA A 73 6.26 -7.97 -4.71
N VAL A 74 5.43 -7.24 -3.94
CA VAL A 74 5.43 -7.33 -2.47
C VAL A 74 5.02 -8.73 -2.02
N ILE A 75 3.95 -9.31 -2.58
CA ILE A 75 3.52 -10.67 -2.26
C ILE A 75 4.62 -11.68 -2.60
N ALA A 76 5.23 -11.57 -3.78
CA ALA A 76 6.32 -12.45 -4.19
C ALA A 76 7.53 -12.36 -3.26
N VAL A 77 7.89 -11.15 -2.79
CA VAL A 77 8.97 -10.95 -1.82
C VAL A 77 8.62 -11.59 -0.49
N LEU A 78 7.42 -11.37 0.04
CA LEU A 78 6.98 -11.99 1.30
C LEU A 78 7.03 -13.52 1.21
N ARG A 79 6.51 -14.11 0.13
CA ARG A 79 6.55 -15.56 -0.13
C ARG A 79 7.99 -16.10 -0.18
N LYS A 80 8.91 -15.38 -0.83
CA LYS A 80 10.34 -15.75 -0.85
C LYS A 80 10.99 -15.74 0.54
N HIS A 81 10.43 -14.96 1.45
CA HIS A 81 10.86 -14.92 2.85
C HIS A 81 10.05 -15.89 3.75
N GLY A 82 9.28 -16.83 3.15
CA GLY A 82 8.51 -17.84 3.87
C GLY A 82 7.23 -17.30 4.51
N VAL A 83 6.75 -16.14 4.10
CA VAL A 83 5.54 -15.52 4.63
C VAL A 83 4.45 -15.49 3.57
N GLU A 84 3.34 -16.16 3.85
CA GLU A 84 2.10 -16.06 3.10
C GLU A 84 1.23 -14.99 3.77
N PRO A 85 1.10 -13.78 3.20
CA PRO A 85 0.39 -12.69 3.88
C PRO A 85 -1.12 -12.84 3.75
N ASP A 86 -1.88 -12.33 4.72
CA ASP A 86 -3.30 -12.08 4.53
C ASP A 86 -3.54 -10.71 3.87
N LEU A 87 -4.61 -10.61 3.09
CA LEU A 87 -5.13 -9.36 2.50
C LEU A 87 -6.46 -8.98 3.18
N PRO A 88 -6.46 -8.51 4.43
CA PRO A 88 -7.70 -8.17 5.14
C PRO A 88 -8.43 -7.01 4.47
N PRO A 89 -9.73 -6.80 4.78
CA PRO A 89 -10.45 -5.62 4.32
C PRO A 89 -9.71 -4.35 4.71
N GLN A 90 -9.60 -3.40 3.79
CA GLN A 90 -8.89 -2.16 4.06
C GLN A 90 -9.44 -0.99 3.23
N ARG A 91 -9.28 0.20 3.74
CA ARG A 91 -9.51 1.47 3.05
C ARG A 91 -8.19 2.14 2.73
N CYS A 92 -8.24 3.22 1.96
CA CYS A 92 -7.05 4.08 1.78
C CYS A 92 -6.47 4.43 3.15
N SER A 93 -5.14 4.50 3.27
CA SER A 93 -4.49 4.93 4.52
C SER A 93 -4.94 6.30 5.00
N GLY A 94 -5.41 7.15 4.09
CA GLY A 94 -5.91 8.49 4.41
C GLY A 94 -4.96 9.61 4.01
N THR A 95 -3.71 9.34 3.60
CA THR A 95 -2.73 10.39 3.27
C THR A 95 -3.28 11.48 2.35
N PRO A 96 -3.83 11.20 1.14
CA PRO A 96 -4.35 12.26 0.28
C PRO A 96 -5.56 12.96 0.90
N ILE A 97 -6.40 12.22 1.62
CA ILE A 97 -7.62 12.76 2.23
C ILE A 97 -7.26 13.77 3.34
N GLU A 98 -6.31 13.41 4.22
CA GLU A 98 -5.81 14.29 5.28
C GLU A 98 -5.07 15.50 4.69
N THR A 99 -4.24 15.30 3.65
CA THR A 99 -3.49 16.37 2.99
C THR A 99 -4.43 17.44 2.39
N TYR A 100 -5.60 17.03 1.90
CA TYR A 100 -6.63 17.96 1.40
C TYR A 100 -7.56 18.50 2.50
N GLY A 101 -7.27 18.24 3.78
CA GLY A 101 -8.00 18.81 4.92
C GLY A 101 -9.28 18.06 5.32
N HIS A 102 -9.56 16.91 4.72
CA HIS A 102 -10.75 16.12 5.04
C HIS A 102 -10.52 15.14 6.20
N ARG A 103 -10.07 15.67 7.34
CA ARG A 103 -9.66 14.87 8.51
C ARG A 103 -10.72 13.90 9.01
N ALA A 104 -11.99 14.31 9.07
CA ALA A 104 -13.09 13.43 9.49
C ALA A 104 -13.22 12.19 8.60
N LEU A 105 -13.16 12.38 7.29
CA LEU A 105 -13.22 11.29 6.31
C LEU A 105 -11.99 10.38 6.38
N ALA A 106 -10.79 10.94 6.64
CA ALA A 106 -9.59 10.16 6.88
C ALA A 106 -9.75 9.24 8.10
N LYS A 107 -10.33 9.74 9.20
CA LYS A 107 -10.63 8.96 10.40
C LYS A 107 -11.62 7.81 10.15
N GLU A 108 -12.66 8.02 9.34
CA GLU A 108 -13.60 6.95 8.98
C GLU A 108 -12.87 5.77 8.30
N GLY A 109 -12.02 6.04 7.32
CA GLY A 109 -11.21 5.02 6.68
C GLY A 109 -10.21 4.37 7.63
N ALA A 110 -9.60 5.15 8.50
CA ALA A 110 -8.64 4.68 9.48
C ALA A 110 -9.28 3.73 10.52
N ARG A 111 -10.53 3.98 10.97
CA ARG A 111 -11.26 3.07 11.86
C ARG A 111 -11.45 1.69 11.26
N VAL A 112 -11.77 1.60 9.97
CA VAL A 112 -11.85 0.31 9.25
C VAL A 112 -10.50 -0.39 9.27
N ASN A 113 -9.42 0.34 9.01
CA ASN A 113 -8.07 -0.21 8.99
C ASN A 113 -7.62 -0.67 10.38
N LEU A 114 -7.91 0.10 11.44
CA LEU A 114 -7.63 -0.28 12.83
C LEU A 114 -8.32 -1.60 13.19
N ALA A 115 -9.60 -1.72 12.90
CA ALA A 115 -10.38 -2.92 13.20
C ALA A 115 -9.87 -4.14 12.44
N SER A 116 -9.64 -4.00 11.13
CA SER A 116 -9.24 -5.12 10.28
C SER A 116 -7.79 -5.58 10.49
N MET A 117 -6.91 -4.70 10.99
CA MET A 117 -5.51 -5.02 11.26
C MET A 117 -5.23 -5.38 12.74
N ALA A 118 -6.26 -5.42 13.59
CA ALA A 118 -6.07 -5.63 15.03
C ALA A 118 -5.43 -6.98 15.39
N GLY A 119 -5.79 -8.04 14.67
CA GLY A 119 -5.36 -9.42 14.94
C GLY A 119 -4.02 -9.85 14.34
N TYR A 120 -3.26 -8.93 13.71
CA TYR A 120 -2.00 -9.27 13.06
C TYR A 120 -0.80 -8.81 13.88
N ASP A 121 0.25 -9.64 13.94
CA ASP A 121 1.49 -9.32 14.64
C ASP A 121 2.32 -8.29 13.86
N ARG A 122 2.18 -8.28 12.53
CA ARG A 122 2.88 -7.35 11.64
C ARG A 122 1.99 -6.92 10.48
N VAL A 123 2.07 -5.65 10.13
CA VAL A 123 1.40 -5.07 8.96
C VAL A 123 2.46 -4.55 8.00
N VAL A 124 2.64 -5.27 6.89
CA VAL A 124 3.63 -4.90 5.87
C VAL A 124 2.96 -4.04 4.80
N THR A 125 3.65 -3.00 4.34
CA THR A 125 3.21 -2.14 3.23
C THR A 125 4.32 -1.91 2.23
N GLY A 126 3.98 -1.81 0.93
CA GLY A 126 4.90 -1.45 -0.15
C GLY A 126 4.86 0.03 -0.53
N CYS A 127 4.11 0.84 0.20
CA CYS A 127 3.87 2.25 -0.11
C CYS A 127 4.41 3.16 0.99
N ALA A 128 5.34 4.06 0.63
CA ALA A 128 5.95 5.00 1.57
C ALA A 128 4.93 5.91 2.29
N SER A 129 3.95 6.45 1.53
CA SER A 129 2.90 7.31 2.08
C SER A 129 1.97 6.55 3.01
N CYS A 130 1.63 5.30 2.66
CA CYS A 130 0.83 4.45 3.53
C CYS A 130 1.58 4.10 4.81
N THR A 131 2.89 3.81 4.72
CA THR A 131 3.73 3.54 5.89
C THR A 131 3.71 4.72 6.87
N LEU A 132 3.97 5.93 6.35
CA LEU A 132 3.96 7.13 7.16
C LEU A 132 2.60 7.35 7.82
N MET A 133 1.53 7.33 7.03
CA MET A 133 0.18 7.61 7.54
C MET A 133 -0.28 6.60 8.60
N LEU A 134 -0.04 5.30 8.39
CA LEU A 134 -0.39 4.27 9.36
C LEU A 134 0.41 4.42 10.66
N LYS A 135 1.68 4.84 10.58
CA LYS A 135 2.50 5.16 11.75
C LYS A 135 2.05 6.46 12.44
N ASP A 136 1.40 7.38 11.72
CA ASP A 136 0.89 8.65 12.25
C ASP A 136 -0.59 8.60 12.73
N TYR A 137 -1.25 7.45 12.63
CA TYR A 137 -2.61 7.29 13.18
C TYR A 137 -2.74 7.71 14.66
N PRO A 138 -1.73 7.51 15.55
CA PRO A 138 -1.80 8.04 16.92
C PRO A 138 -2.03 9.55 16.97
N THR A 139 -1.41 10.33 16.05
CA THR A 139 -1.61 11.77 15.93
C THR A 139 -3.00 12.10 15.33
N LEU A 140 -3.45 11.31 14.37
CA LEU A 140 -4.77 11.45 13.77
C LEU A 140 -5.88 11.30 14.82
N PHE A 141 -5.73 10.37 15.77
CA PHE A 141 -6.68 10.06 16.84
C PHE A 141 -6.26 10.62 18.23
N ALA A 142 -5.42 11.65 18.26
CA ALA A 142 -5.00 12.25 19.53
C ALA A 142 -6.20 12.72 20.36
N GLY A 143 -6.31 12.22 21.60
CA GLY A 143 -7.41 12.52 22.52
C GLY A 143 -8.72 11.77 22.22
N GLU A 144 -8.75 10.84 21.25
CA GLU A 144 -9.93 10.04 20.92
C GLU A 144 -9.80 8.59 21.43
N PRO A 145 -10.93 7.86 21.57
CA PRO A 145 -10.93 6.47 22.08
C PRO A 145 -10.03 5.51 21.26
N GLU A 146 -9.88 5.77 19.96
CA GLU A 146 -9.09 4.95 19.06
C GLU A 146 -7.57 5.14 19.19
N GLN A 147 -7.10 6.12 19.98
CA GLN A 147 -5.67 6.46 20.08
C GLN A 147 -4.82 5.26 20.54
N SER A 148 -5.29 4.48 21.49
CA SER A 148 -4.57 3.29 21.98
C SER A 148 -4.43 2.23 20.88
N ALA A 149 -5.52 1.95 20.13
CA ALA A 149 -5.50 1.03 19.00
C ALA A 149 -4.57 1.53 17.86
N ALA A 150 -4.58 2.84 17.62
CA ALA A 150 -3.70 3.48 16.66
C ALA A 150 -2.21 3.33 17.05
N GLN A 151 -1.87 3.52 18.34
CA GLN A 151 -0.51 3.28 18.85
C GLN A 151 -0.08 1.82 18.71
N ALA A 152 -0.99 0.89 19.01
CA ALA A 152 -0.72 -0.54 18.84
C ALA A 152 -0.51 -0.91 17.37
N LEU A 153 -1.27 -0.36 16.44
CA LEU A 153 -1.07 -0.57 15.00
C LEU A 153 0.25 0.03 14.53
N ALA A 154 0.53 1.29 14.87
CA ALA A 154 1.73 2.02 14.43
C ALA A 154 3.04 1.27 14.73
N LYS A 155 3.12 0.58 15.89
CA LYS A 155 4.27 -0.24 16.30
C LYS A 155 4.47 -1.48 15.43
N ARG A 156 3.41 -1.98 14.77
CA ARG A 156 3.43 -3.20 13.95
C ARG A 156 3.58 -2.93 12.46
N VAL A 157 3.48 -1.66 12.05
CA VAL A 157 3.63 -1.25 10.65
C VAL A 157 5.09 -1.29 10.24
N THR A 158 5.38 -1.99 9.15
CA THR A 158 6.72 -2.17 8.60
C THR A 158 6.68 -1.95 7.09
N HIS A 159 7.58 -1.13 6.54
CA HIS A 159 7.74 -1.04 5.08
C HIS A 159 8.42 -2.31 4.55
N ILE A 160 8.11 -2.73 3.31
CA ILE A 160 8.68 -3.95 2.73
C ILE A 160 10.21 -3.95 2.72
N SER A 161 10.87 -2.82 2.48
CA SER A 161 12.33 -2.71 2.52
C SER A 161 12.89 -2.95 3.93
N GLU A 162 12.20 -2.46 4.96
CA GLU A 162 12.56 -2.70 6.36
C GLU A 162 12.33 -4.17 6.73
N PHE A 163 11.20 -4.76 6.29
CA PHE A 163 10.93 -6.18 6.47
C PHE A 163 12.04 -7.06 5.89
N VAL A 164 12.46 -6.80 4.63
CA VAL A 164 13.53 -7.54 3.96
C VAL A 164 14.87 -7.37 4.68
N SER A 165 15.20 -6.16 5.12
CA SER A 165 16.47 -5.89 5.81
C SER A 165 16.58 -6.59 7.17
N GLN A 166 15.44 -6.78 7.85
CA GLN A 166 15.36 -7.43 9.17
C GLN A 166 15.16 -8.95 9.07
N SER A 167 14.81 -9.45 7.90
CA SER A 167 14.55 -10.89 7.72
C SER A 167 15.83 -11.72 7.88
N PRO A 168 15.80 -12.81 8.65
CA PRO A 168 16.91 -13.75 8.73
C PRO A 168 17.09 -14.53 7.42
N VAL A 169 16.01 -14.68 6.64
CA VAL A 169 16.05 -15.35 5.34
C VAL A 169 16.64 -14.38 4.32
N LYS A 170 17.84 -14.69 3.85
CA LYS A 170 18.44 -14.03 2.68
C LYS A 170 18.16 -14.92 1.49
N PRO A 171 17.23 -14.53 0.57
CA PRO A 171 17.02 -15.27 -0.65
C PRO A 171 18.35 -15.44 -1.37
N ALA A 172 18.65 -16.65 -1.83
CA ALA A 172 19.86 -16.91 -2.61
C ALA A 172 19.84 -15.92 -3.80
N MET A 173 20.78 -15.00 -3.78
CA MET A 173 21.04 -14.15 -4.94
C MET A 173 21.50 -15.12 -6.04
N ALA A 174 20.73 -15.23 -7.11
CA ALA A 174 21.22 -15.88 -8.31
C ALA A 174 22.63 -15.29 -8.57
N SER A 175 23.61 -16.15 -8.80
CA SER A 175 25.01 -15.76 -8.99
C SER A 175 25.20 -14.94 -10.26
N GLN A 176 24.65 -13.73 -10.25
CA GLN A 176 24.92 -12.74 -11.28
C GLN A 176 26.21 -12.05 -10.89
N GLN A 177 27.17 -12.08 -11.80
CA GLN A 177 28.38 -11.27 -11.66
C GLN A 177 27.96 -9.82 -11.34
N PRO A 178 28.61 -9.17 -10.37
CA PRO A 178 28.23 -7.80 -9.99
C PRO A 178 28.31 -6.90 -11.22
N THR A 179 27.18 -6.46 -11.68
CA THR A 179 27.11 -5.51 -12.80
C THR A 179 27.62 -4.17 -12.29
N LYS A 180 28.75 -3.71 -12.81
CA LYS A 180 29.25 -2.37 -12.51
C LYS A 180 28.31 -1.35 -13.16
N CYS A 181 27.30 -0.88 -12.44
CA CYS A 181 26.42 0.19 -12.89
C CYS A 181 26.42 1.35 -11.90
N LYS A 182 26.24 2.57 -12.41
CA LYS A 182 25.96 3.73 -11.57
C LYS A 182 24.48 3.72 -11.24
N VAL A 183 24.14 3.81 -9.96
CA VAL A 183 22.76 3.81 -9.47
C VAL A 183 22.50 5.13 -8.77
N ALA A 184 21.38 5.79 -9.10
CA ALA A 184 20.84 6.89 -8.32
C ALA A 184 19.79 6.35 -7.36
N TYR A 185 19.91 6.69 -6.08
CA TYR A 185 18.93 6.32 -5.07
C TYR A 185 18.15 7.55 -4.62
N HIS A 186 16.83 7.52 -4.79
CA HIS A 186 15.93 8.53 -4.23
C HIS A 186 15.45 8.11 -2.84
N SER A 187 15.95 8.78 -1.79
CA SER A 187 15.45 8.59 -0.43
C SER A 187 14.10 9.28 -0.28
N SER A 188 13.02 8.50 -0.26
CA SER A 188 11.65 9.01 -0.12
C SER A 188 11.47 9.83 1.16
N CYS A 189 10.93 11.06 1.04
CA CYS A 189 10.64 11.92 2.19
C CYS A 189 9.70 11.25 3.19
N HIS A 190 8.71 10.49 2.72
CA HIS A 190 7.78 9.75 3.58
C HIS A 190 8.47 8.59 4.33
N LEU A 191 9.40 7.86 3.72
CA LEU A 191 10.14 6.82 4.43
C LEU A 191 11.10 7.40 5.46
N ARG A 192 11.72 8.56 5.16
CA ARG A 192 12.54 9.28 6.16
C ARG A 192 11.70 9.76 7.35
N ALA A 193 10.54 10.38 7.07
CA ALA A 193 9.62 10.83 8.12
C ALA A 193 9.05 9.66 8.94
N ALA A 194 8.86 8.49 8.31
CA ALA A 194 8.44 7.26 8.99
C ALA A 194 9.56 6.53 9.74
N GLY A 195 10.81 7.05 9.70
CA GLY A 195 11.97 6.44 10.36
C GLY A 195 12.49 5.16 9.71
N VAL A 196 12.14 4.89 8.45
CA VAL A 196 12.56 3.69 7.70
C VAL A 196 13.91 3.88 7.01
N THR A 197 14.19 5.08 6.55
CA THR A 197 15.49 5.46 5.94
C THR A 197 16.06 6.68 6.62
N LYS A 198 17.39 6.81 6.57
CA LYS A 198 18.13 8.01 7.06
C LYS A 198 18.19 9.09 5.99
#